data_2953c2cee3e1cefc57460f93426dc271
#
_entry.id   2953c2cee3e1cefc57460f93426dc271
#
_cell.length_a   1.000
_cell.length_b   1.000
_cell.length_c   1.000
_cell.angle_alpha   90.00
_cell.angle_beta   90.00
_cell.angle_gamma   90.00
#
_symmetry.space_group_name_H-M   'P 1'
#
loop_
_entity.id
_entity.type
_entity.pdbx_description
1 polymer ?
#
loop_
_entity_poly.entity_id
_entity_poly.type
_entity_poly.pdbx_seq_one_letter_code
_entity_poly.pdbx_strand_id
1 'polypeptide(L)'
;MKTTAISPAKITRVVPGSIAEEIGFEAGDRLVAINGERPRDLIDYRFLCADEFLTLDVLDAKGASHSVDLEKEPDEELGLEFESALFDGLIQCVNRCPFCFIDQQPPGKRETLYLKDDDYRLSFLYGSYLTLTNIPPAEWERIARMRLSPLYVSVHATEGDVRSRLLKNDRARQILDQLAWFQDHRLQIHAQVVVCPGINDGPHLTQTLRDLAMFHTGDVPAVISAAVVPVGLTRFRPADDELIPVTTEKANEVIEQVTALQSAFQAELGTTFAWLADEWFLIGRQPLPPESHYESYPQIGNGVGSIRLFLKEFDALAETLPAAVPSPRVFTWVVGNAVEHAFAPLVARLNQIEGLTV
;
A
#
# COMPACT_ATOMS: atom_id res chain seq x y z
N MET A 1 7.28 -25.72 -6.90
CA MET A 1 6.60 -24.62 -7.62
C MET A 1 6.96 -24.76 -9.10
N LYS A 2 5.98 -24.72 -10.01
CA LYS A 2 6.29 -24.62 -11.44
C LYS A 2 6.90 -23.22 -11.63
N THR A 3 8.13 -23.14 -12.08
CA THR A 3 8.71 -21.90 -12.63
C THR A 3 7.82 -21.51 -13.81
N THR A 4 6.99 -20.50 -13.60
CA THR A 4 6.24 -19.89 -14.70
C THR A 4 7.30 -19.34 -15.66
N ALA A 5 7.25 -19.73 -16.92
CA ALA A 5 8.19 -19.19 -17.90
C ALA A 5 7.97 -17.68 -17.97
N ILE A 6 9.07 -16.91 -17.87
CA ILE A 6 9.02 -15.46 -18.01
C ILE A 6 8.53 -15.16 -19.42
N SER A 7 7.35 -14.55 -19.52
CA SER A 7 6.77 -14.15 -20.80
C SER A 7 7.41 -12.83 -21.25
N PRO A 8 7.65 -12.63 -22.55
CA PRO A 8 8.08 -11.33 -23.07
C PRO A 8 7.11 -10.22 -22.65
N ALA A 9 7.64 -9.11 -22.15
CA ALA A 9 6.85 -8.00 -21.61
C ALA A 9 6.15 -7.25 -22.75
N LYS A 10 4.82 -7.26 -22.79
CA LYS A 10 4.03 -6.61 -23.83
C LYS A 10 3.98 -5.09 -23.64
N ILE A 11 4.40 -4.37 -24.64
CA ILE A 11 4.37 -2.91 -24.72
C ILE A 11 2.96 -2.47 -25.08
N THR A 12 2.37 -1.62 -24.27
CA THR A 12 1.00 -1.07 -24.53
C THR A 12 1.04 0.34 -25.06
N ARG A 13 2.12 1.08 -24.75
CA ARG A 13 2.30 2.44 -25.23
C ARG A 13 3.79 2.77 -25.34
N VAL A 14 4.13 3.57 -26.33
CA VAL A 14 5.42 4.23 -26.47
C VAL A 14 5.20 5.72 -26.24
N VAL A 15 6.01 6.32 -25.37
CA VAL A 15 5.89 7.74 -25.02
C VAL A 15 6.37 8.59 -26.20
N PRO A 16 5.57 9.56 -26.70
CA PRO A 16 6.00 10.42 -27.81
C PRO A 16 7.27 11.22 -27.48
N GLY A 17 8.21 11.26 -28.41
CA GLY A 17 9.51 11.93 -28.25
C GLY A 17 10.52 11.16 -27.38
N SER A 18 10.25 9.88 -27.07
CA SER A 18 11.15 9.02 -26.31
C SER A 18 12.15 8.27 -27.19
N ILE A 19 13.21 7.76 -26.57
CA ILE A 19 14.20 6.89 -27.24
C ILE A 19 13.50 5.72 -27.93
N ALA A 20 12.52 5.09 -27.27
CA ALA A 20 11.77 3.97 -27.85
C ALA A 20 11.02 4.35 -29.15
N GLU A 21 10.45 5.56 -29.23
CA GLU A 21 9.83 6.03 -30.45
C GLU A 21 10.86 6.27 -31.57
N GLU A 22 12.00 6.88 -31.23
CA GLU A 22 13.08 7.18 -32.19
C GLU A 22 13.67 5.92 -32.82
N ILE A 23 13.80 4.84 -32.04
CA ILE A 23 14.32 3.54 -32.51
C ILE A 23 13.24 2.62 -33.08
N GLY A 24 11.98 3.08 -33.16
CA GLY A 24 10.91 2.46 -33.91
C GLY A 24 10.10 1.39 -33.17
N PHE A 25 10.02 1.44 -31.84
CA PHE A 25 9.09 0.60 -31.08
C PHE A 25 7.64 1.03 -31.29
N GLU A 26 6.74 0.05 -31.29
CA GLU A 26 5.31 0.27 -31.43
C GLU A 26 4.51 -0.43 -30.30
N ALA A 27 3.30 0.06 -30.04
CA ALA A 27 2.38 -0.65 -29.17
C ALA A 27 2.02 -2.01 -29.77
N GLY A 28 2.14 -3.06 -28.95
CA GLY A 28 1.97 -4.45 -29.38
C GLY A 28 3.28 -5.24 -29.46
N ASP A 29 4.42 -4.57 -29.55
CA ASP A 29 5.74 -5.20 -29.45
C ASP A 29 5.95 -5.82 -28.06
N ARG A 30 6.93 -6.71 -27.97
CA ARG A 30 7.23 -7.42 -26.72
C ARG A 30 8.73 -7.40 -26.45
N LEU A 31 9.12 -6.84 -25.33
CA LEU A 31 10.48 -6.87 -24.84
C LEU A 31 10.81 -8.28 -24.31
N VAL A 32 11.84 -8.91 -24.87
CA VAL A 32 12.26 -10.28 -24.55
C VAL A 32 13.40 -10.27 -23.56
N ALA A 33 14.47 -9.48 -23.84
CA ALA A 33 15.65 -9.38 -23.00
C ALA A 33 16.28 -7.99 -23.12
N ILE A 34 17.07 -7.63 -22.10
CA ILE A 34 17.92 -6.46 -22.04
C ILE A 34 19.32 -6.97 -21.69
N ASN A 35 20.32 -6.68 -22.52
CA ASN A 35 21.70 -7.18 -22.35
C ASN A 35 21.75 -8.71 -22.16
N GLY A 36 20.86 -9.44 -22.81
CA GLY A 36 20.73 -10.90 -22.72
C GLY A 36 19.98 -11.42 -21.48
N GLU A 37 19.57 -10.53 -20.54
CA GLU A 37 18.79 -10.88 -19.36
C GLU A 37 17.28 -10.62 -19.57
N ARG A 38 16.45 -11.57 -19.14
CA ARG A 38 14.98 -11.45 -19.24
C ARG A 38 14.43 -10.73 -18.01
N PRO A 39 13.86 -9.53 -18.16
CA PRO A 39 13.25 -8.85 -17.02
C PRO A 39 12.00 -9.62 -16.54
N ARG A 40 11.88 -9.81 -15.23
CA ARG A 40 10.75 -10.49 -14.58
C ARG A 40 9.59 -9.55 -14.28
N ASP A 41 9.92 -8.24 -14.15
CA ASP A 41 9.02 -7.19 -13.72
C ASP A 41 9.58 -5.81 -14.05
N LEU A 42 8.85 -4.75 -13.71
CA LEU A 42 9.29 -3.36 -13.88
C LEU A 42 10.55 -3.01 -13.07
N ILE A 43 10.83 -3.73 -11.98
CA ILE A 43 12.02 -3.48 -11.16
C ILE A 43 13.26 -3.94 -11.96
N ASP A 44 13.24 -5.17 -12.49
CA ASP A 44 14.31 -5.66 -13.35
C ASP A 44 14.47 -4.78 -14.60
N TYR A 45 13.35 -4.40 -15.24
CA TYR A 45 13.37 -3.52 -16.40
C TYR A 45 14.11 -2.21 -16.10
N ARG A 46 13.74 -1.51 -15.02
CA ARG A 46 14.39 -0.25 -14.64
C ARG A 46 15.86 -0.44 -14.28
N PHE A 47 16.16 -1.52 -13.55
CA PHE A 47 17.53 -1.84 -13.14
C PHE A 47 18.43 -2.12 -14.34
N LEU A 48 17.97 -2.96 -15.30
CA LEU A 48 18.72 -3.31 -16.51
C LEU A 48 18.82 -2.15 -17.50
N CYS A 49 17.86 -1.23 -17.50
CA CYS A 49 17.88 -0.04 -18.34
C CYS A 49 18.68 1.13 -17.76
N ALA A 50 19.27 1.00 -16.56
CA ALA A 50 20.06 2.07 -15.95
C ALA A 50 21.43 2.26 -16.65
N ASP A 51 21.91 1.26 -17.39
CA ASP A 51 23.18 1.31 -18.11
C ASP A 51 23.14 2.27 -19.31
N GLU A 52 24.32 2.77 -19.70
CA GLU A 52 24.52 3.65 -20.85
C GLU A 52 24.40 2.91 -22.20
N PHE A 53 24.87 1.65 -22.24
CA PHE A 53 24.85 0.80 -23.44
C PHE A 53 23.88 -0.35 -23.26
N LEU A 54 22.89 -0.46 -24.13
CA LEU A 54 21.84 -1.47 -24.05
C LEU A 54 21.73 -2.24 -25.35
N THR A 55 21.57 -3.55 -25.25
CA THR A 55 21.10 -4.42 -26.33
C THR A 55 19.69 -4.90 -25.96
N LEU A 56 18.68 -4.53 -26.75
CA LEU A 56 17.29 -4.90 -26.53
C LEU A 56 16.88 -5.99 -27.52
N ASP A 57 16.49 -7.16 -27.01
CA ASP A 57 15.86 -8.20 -27.81
C ASP A 57 14.35 -8.04 -27.78
N VAL A 58 13.71 -7.94 -28.93
CA VAL A 58 12.30 -7.59 -29.10
C VAL A 58 11.63 -8.53 -30.08
N LEU A 59 10.37 -8.86 -29.81
CA LEU A 59 9.45 -9.43 -30.78
C LEU A 59 8.47 -8.34 -31.24
N ASP A 60 8.44 -8.05 -32.53
CA ASP A 60 7.43 -7.12 -33.07
C ASP A 60 6.00 -7.69 -32.96
N ALA A 61 5.00 -6.86 -33.24
CA ALA A 61 3.60 -7.26 -33.19
C ALA A 61 3.25 -8.39 -34.18
N LYS A 62 4.12 -8.66 -35.19
CA LYS A 62 3.98 -9.74 -36.17
C LYS A 62 4.73 -11.00 -35.76
N GLY A 63 5.51 -10.96 -34.67
CA GLY A 63 6.29 -12.06 -34.13
C GLY A 63 7.69 -12.21 -34.72
N ALA A 64 8.19 -11.22 -35.48
CA ALA A 64 9.58 -11.21 -35.94
C ALA A 64 10.50 -10.74 -34.81
N SER A 65 11.67 -11.36 -34.68
CA SER A 65 12.66 -11.03 -33.67
C SER A 65 13.64 -9.98 -34.18
N HIS A 66 13.88 -8.98 -33.35
CA HIS A 66 14.83 -7.90 -33.61
C HIS A 66 15.76 -7.75 -32.41
N SER A 67 17.02 -7.36 -32.67
CA SER A 67 17.99 -6.97 -31.65
C SER A 67 18.42 -5.54 -31.97
N VAL A 68 18.31 -4.65 -30.99
CA VAL A 68 18.56 -3.21 -31.15
C VAL A 68 19.62 -2.80 -30.14
N ASP A 69 20.77 -2.32 -30.64
CA ASP A 69 21.79 -1.71 -29.81
C ASP A 69 21.55 -0.20 -29.73
N LEU A 70 21.65 0.35 -28.53
CA LEU A 70 21.48 1.78 -28.29
C LEU A 70 22.44 2.30 -27.23
N GLU A 71 22.78 3.56 -27.33
CA GLU A 71 23.53 4.34 -26.35
C GLU A 71 22.63 5.47 -25.84
N LYS A 72 22.59 5.70 -24.53
CA LYS A 72 21.79 6.73 -23.88
C LYS A 72 22.51 7.29 -22.65
N GLU A 73 22.03 8.40 -22.11
CA GLU A 73 22.50 8.87 -20.82
C GLU A 73 22.13 7.85 -19.71
N PRO A 74 22.99 7.66 -18.68
CA PRO A 74 22.62 6.85 -17.53
C PRO A 74 21.29 7.29 -16.94
N ASP A 75 20.48 6.32 -16.51
CA ASP A 75 19.13 6.54 -15.94
C ASP A 75 18.09 7.24 -16.85
N GLU A 76 18.42 7.56 -18.10
CA GLU A 76 17.44 8.07 -19.06
C GLU A 76 16.41 6.98 -19.41
N GLU A 77 15.13 7.35 -19.34
CA GLU A 77 14.03 6.41 -19.56
C GLU A 77 13.83 6.13 -21.06
N LEU A 78 13.64 4.86 -21.43
CA LEU A 78 13.35 4.47 -22.81
C LEU A 78 11.97 4.94 -23.29
N GLY A 79 11.01 5.17 -22.39
CA GLY A 79 9.65 5.58 -22.71
C GLY A 79 8.72 4.43 -23.09
N LEU A 80 8.93 3.23 -22.55
CA LEU A 80 8.06 2.06 -22.74
C LEU A 80 7.08 1.90 -21.57
N GLU A 81 5.79 1.76 -21.90
CA GLU A 81 4.75 1.39 -20.94
C GLU A 81 4.26 -0.04 -21.23
N PHE A 82 4.08 -0.86 -20.18
CA PHE A 82 3.76 -2.27 -20.28
C PHE A 82 2.33 -2.59 -19.83
N GLU A 83 1.78 -3.72 -20.30
CA GLU A 83 0.46 -4.22 -19.93
C GLU A 83 0.36 -4.58 -18.43
N SER A 84 1.48 -4.99 -17.82
CA SER A 84 1.58 -5.38 -16.41
C SER A 84 2.94 -4.96 -15.85
N ALA A 85 2.98 -4.68 -14.55
CA ALA A 85 4.23 -4.52 -13.83
C ALA A 85 4.98 -5.84 -13.58
N LEU A 86 4.30 -6.98 -13.72
CA LEU A 86 4.80 -8.32 -13.43
C LEU A 86 4.76 -9.17 -14.70
N PHE A 87 5.92 -9.51 -15.27
CA PHE A 87 6.03 -10.24 -16.53
C PHE A 87 6.04 -11.76 -16.32
N ASP A 88 6.38 -12.22 -15.12
CA ASP A 88 6.36 -13.64 -14.71
C ASP A 88 5.11 -14.03 -13.90
N GLY A 89 4.19 -13.09 -13.73
CA GLY A 89 2.94 -13.28 -13.01
C GLY A 89 3.00 -12.90 -11.53
N LEU A 90 1.85 -12.97 -10.88
CA LEU A 90 1.62 -12.52 -9.51
C LEU A 90 2.01 -13.59 -8.48
N ILE A 91 2.71 -13.20 -7.41
CA ILE A 91 2.86 -14.02 -6.20
C ILE A 91 1.56 -13.91 -5.40
N GLN A 92 0.77 -14.99 -5.42
CA GLN A 92 -0.53 -15.01 -4.76
C GLN A 92 -0.41 -15.27 -3.26
N CYS A 93 -1.26 -14.63 -2.48
CA CYS A 93 -1.38 -14.83 -1.05
C CYS A 93 -1.91 -16.24 -0.75
N VAL A 94 -1.25 -16.94 0.19
CA VAL A 94 -1.64 -18.27 0.65
C VAL A 94 -2.36 -18.27 2.01
N ASN A 95 -2.50 -17.08 2.62
CA ASN A 95 -3.15 -16.92 3.92
C ASN A 95 -4.68 -17.05 3.80
N ARG A 96 -5.32 -17.32 4.94
CA ARG A 96 -6.79 -17.44 5.06
C ARG A 96 -7.31 -16.56 6.17
N CYS A 97 -6.85 -15.29 6.19
CA CYS A 97 -7.24 -14.33 7.22
C CYS A 97 -8.75 -14.15 7.26
N PRO A 98 -9.43 -14.28 8.42
CA PRO A 98 -10.87 -14.07 8.51
C PRO A 98 -11.27 -12.63 8.18
N PHE A 99 -10.34 -11.67 8.33
CA PHE A 99 -10.52 -10.25 7.99
C PHE A 99 -10.10 -9.88 6.56
N CYS A 100 -9.77 -10.85 5.70
CA CYS A 100 -9.36 -10.57 4.33
C CYS A 100 -10.48 -9.87 3.57
N PHE A 101 -10.29 -8.59 3.20
CA PHE A 101 -11.32 -7.83 2.50
C PHE A 101 -11.58 -8.36 1.09
N ILE A 102 -10.64 -9.06 0.46
CA ILE A 102 -10.84 -9.72 -0.83
C ILE A 102 -11.85 -10.86 -0.69
N ASP A 103 -11.77 -11.66 0.39
CA ASP A 103 -12.73 -12.75 0.66
C ASP A 103 -14.11 -12.23 1.05
N GLN A 104 -14.21 -10.95 1.40
CA GLN A 104 -15.44 -10.26 1.78
C GLN A 104 -16.03 -9.41 0.62
N GLN A 105 -15.57 -9.62 -0.64
CA GLN A 105 -16.12 -8.94 -1.81
C GLN A 105 -17.47 -9.56 -2.23
N PRO A 106 -18.40 -8.76 -2.79
CA PRO A 106 -19.65 -9.28 -3.32
C PRO A 106 -19.37 -10.27 -4.46
N PRO A 107 -20.06 -11.43 -4.49
CA PRO A 107 -19.85 -12.46 -5.52
C PRO A 107 -20.28 -11.98 -6.92
N GLY A 108 -19.73 -12.62 -7.97
CA GLY A 108 -20.14 -12.39 -9.35
C GLY A 108 -19.67 -11.07 -9.97
N LYS A 109 -18.60 -10.47 -9.45
CA LYS A 109 -17.93 -9.31 -10.04
C LYS A 109 -16.77 -9.75 -10.93
N ARG A 110 -16.06 -8.79 -11.55
CA ARG A 110 -14.90 -9.08 -12.39
C ARG A 110 -13.82 -9.86 -11.61
N GLU A 111 -13.16 -10.81 -12.26
CA GLU A 111 -12.19 -11.72 -11.63
C GLU A 111 -11.05 -11.00 -10.91
N THR A 112 -10.63 -9.85 -11.44
CA THR A 112 -9.56 -9.04 -10.82
C THR A 112 -9.86 -8.56 -9.40
N LEU A 113 -11.14 -8.50 -8.98
CA LEU A 113 -11.52 -8.15 -7.61
C LEU A 113 -11.27 -9.26 -6.59
N TYR A 114 -10.99 -10.49 -7.06
CA TYR A 114 -10.76 -11.66 -6.19
C TYR A 114 -9.30 -12.11 -6.20
N LEU A 115 -8.41 -11.36 -6.87
CA LEU A 115 -6.98 -11.64 -6.83
C LEU A 115 -6.41 -11.20 -5.48
N LYS A 116 -5.79 -12.15 -4.80
CA LYS A 116 -5.07 -11.89 -3.54
C LYS A 116 -3.58 -11.86 -3.85
N ASP A 117 -2.98 -10.71 -3.73
CA ASP A 117 -1.53 -10.56 -3.81
C ASP A 117 -0.87 -10.70 -2.42
N ASP A 118 0.35 -11.19 -2.42
CA ASP A 118 1.30 -11.12 -1.32
C ASP A 118 2.70 -10.96 -1.94
N ASP A 119 2.80 -10.01 -2.88
CA ASP A 119 3.91 -9.82 -3.79
C ASP A 119 4.75 -8.59 -3.38
N TYR A 120 5.99 -8.82 -2.94
CA TYR A 120 6.90 -7.76 -2.50
C TYR A 120 7.20 -6.73 -3.59
N ARG A 121 7.09 -7.11 -4.87
CA ARG A 121 7.30 -6.20 -6.01
C ARG A 121 6.18 -5.15 -6.09
N LEU A 122 4.94 -5.55 -5.87
CA LEU A 122 3.81 -4.62 -5.79
C LEU A 122 3.90 -3.77 -4.53
N SER A 123 4.42 -4.32 -3.44
CA SER A 123 4.71 -3.54 -2.23
C SER A 123 5.71 -2.43 -2.52
N PHE A 124 6.84 -2.75 -3.15
CA PHE A 124 7.88 -1.79 -3.51
C PHE A 124 7.41 -0.74 -4.54
N LEU A 125 6.71 -1.19 -5.60
CA LEU A 125 6.29 -0.31 -6.70
C LEU A 125 5.10 0.59 -6.35
N TYR A 126 4.16 0.09 -5.54
CA TYR A 126 2.84 0.72 -5.36
C TYR A 126 2.38 0.83 -3.90
N GLY A 127 3.17 0.38 -2.95
CA GLY A 127 2.81 0.42 -1.52
C GLY A 127 1.76 -0.62 -1.11
N SER A 128 1.56 -1.69 -1.91
CA SER A 128 0.67 -2.80 -1.52
C SER A 128 1.21 -3.51 -0.28
N TYR A 129 0.32 -3.84 0.67
CA TYR A 129 0.71 -4.53 1.89
C TYR A 129 0.88 -6.02 1.67
N LEU A 130 2.03 -6.56 2.11
CA LEU A 130 2.33 -7.99 2.07
C LEU A 130 2.52 -8.55 3.47
N THR A 131 2.42 -9.89 3.61
CA THR A 131 2.48 -10.54 4.92
C THR A 131 3.85 -11.17 5.25
N LEU A 132 4.77 -11.24 4.31
CA LEU A 132 6.06 -11.91 4.39
C LEU A 132 5.96 -13.45 4.61
N THR A 133 4.76 -14.06 4.50
CA THR A 133 4.56 -15.48 4.85
C THR A 133 4.90 -16.45 3.73
N ASN A 134 5.02 -15.99 2.49
CA ASN A 134 5.22 -16.85 1.31
C ASN A 134 6.36 -16.42 0.41
N ILE A 135 7.32 -15.63 0.90
CA ILE A 135 8.52 -15.22 0.16
C ILE A 135 9.52 -16.38 0.16
N PRO A 136 9.91 -16.92 -1.01
CA PRO A 136 10.94 -17.94 -1.12
C PRO A 136 12.34 -17.39 -0.78
N PRO A 137 13.31 -18.24 -0.38
CA PRO A 137 14.66 -17.80 -0.05
C PRO A 137 15.34 -16.97 -1.15
N ALA A 138 15.22 -17.35 -2.41
CA ALA A 138 15.80 -16.61 -3.54
C ALA A 138 15.22 -15.19 -3.69
N GLU A 139 13.96 -14.97 -3.30
CA GLU A 139 13.35 -13.64 -3.33
C GLU A 139 13.82 -12.76 -2.17
N TRP A 140 14.11 -13.34 -1.00
CA TRP A 140 14.79 -12.61 0.09
C TRP A 140 16.18 -12.12 -0.35
N GLU A 141 16.96 -12.96 -1.02
CA GLU A 141 18.25 -12.58 -1.59
C GLU A 141 18.11 -11.45 -2.64
N ARG A 142 17.06 -11.51 -3.48
CA ARG A 142 16.78 -10.47 -4.46
C ARG A 142 16.42 -9.14 -3.79
N ILE A 143 15.54 -9.16 -2.77
CA ILE A 143 15.16 -7.96 -1.99
C ILE A 143 16.42 -7.29 -1.41
N ALA A 144 17.33 -8.08 -0.82
CA ALA A 144 18.57 -7.57 -0.25
C ALA A 144 19.52 -7.01 -1.33
N ARG A 145 19.76 -7.76 -2.41
CA ARG A 145 20.66 -7.37 -3.50
C ARG A 145 20.22 -6.10 -4.21
N MET A 146 18.93 -5.98 -4.51
CA MET A 146 18.35 -4.83 -5.21
C MET A 146 17.93 -3.71 -4.26
N ARG A 147 18.10 -3.92 -2.94
CA ARG A 147 17.76 -2.96 -1.88
C ARG A 147 16.33 -2.44 -1.98
N LEU A 148 15.38 -3.36 -2.16
CA LEU A 148 13.97 -3.01 -2.31
C LEU A 148 13.38 -2.55 -0.97
N SER A 149 13.34 -1.24 -0.77
CA SER A 149 12.99 -0.57 0.48
C SER A 149 12.42 0.83 0.20
N PRO A 150 11.40 1.31 0.95
CA PRO A 150 10.67 0.55 1.95
C PRO A 150 9.68 -0.46 1.36
N LEU A 151 9.36 -1.50 2.15
CA LEU A 151 8.22 -2.38 1.88
C LEU A 151 7.08 -2.10 2.86
N TYR A 152 5.85 -2.44 2.49
CA TYR A 152 4.66 -2.25 3.29
C TYR A 152 4.19 -3.60 3.84
N VAL A 153 4.24 -3.79 5.16
CA VAL A 153 4.08 -5.11 5.80
C VAL A 153 2.88 -5.17 6.71
N SER A 154 1.97 -6.09 6.43
CA SER A 154 0.87 -6.47 7.31
C SER A 154 1.39 -7.34 8.45
N VAL A 155 1.65 -6.71 9.61
CA VAL A 155 2.19 -7.37 10.81
C VAL A 155 1.07 -7.99 11.65
N HIS A 156 0.08 -7.21 12.03
CA HIS A 156 -1.10 -7.52 12.84
C HIS A 156 -0.81 -7.92 14.29
N ALA A 157 0.23 -8.71 14.54
CA ALA A 157 0.75 -9.08 15.86
C ALA A 157 2.20 -9.52 15.74
N THR A 158 3.01 -9.28 16.78
CA THR A 158 4.39 -9.80 16.88
C THR A 158 4.43 -11.13 17.63
N GLU A 159 3.44 -11.41 18.47
CA GLU A 159 3.28 -12.69 19.14
C GLU A 159 2.92 -13.77 18.10
N GLY A 160 3.82 -14.76 17.91
CA GLY A 160 3.72 -15.74 16.84
C GLY A 160 2.41 -16.54 16.83
N ASP A 161 1.88 -16.89 18.01
CA ASP A 161 0.61 -17.63 18.13
C ASP A 161 -0.58 -16.78 17.71
N VAL A 162 -0.61 -15.50 18.14
CA VAL A 162 -1.68 -14.55 17.77
C VAL A 162 -1.65 -14.30 16.27
N ARG A 163 -0.47 -14.04 15.70
CA ARG A 163 -0.30 -13.79 14.28
C ARG A 163 -0.66 -15.01 13.42
N SER A 164 -0.21 -16.21 13.85
CA SER A 164 -0.55 -17.46 13.16
C SER A 164 -2.06 -17.73 13.15
N ARG A 165 -2.76 -17.45 14.26
CA ARG A 165 -4.22 -17.52 14.35
C ARG A 165 -4.90 -16.55 13.39
N LEU A 166 -4.43 -15.29 13.34
CA LEU A 166 -4.98 -14.23 12.48
C LEU A 166 -4.81 -14.54 10.99
N LEU A 167 -3.64 -15.03 10.56
CA LEU A 167 -3.36 -15.31 9.16
C LEU A 167 -3.76 -16.74 8.75
N LYS A 168 -4.09 -17.59 9.71
CA LYS A 168 -4.32 -19.04 9.53
C LYS A 168 -3.16 -19.70 8.77
N ASN A 169 -1.92 -19.35 9.18
CA ASN A 169 -0.68 -19.78 8.54
C ASN A 169 0.45 -19.83 9.58
N ASP A 170 1.05 -21.02 9.80
CA ASP A 170 2.11 -21.19 10.78
C ASP A 170 3.41 -20.43 10.44
N ARG A 171 3.68 -20.15 9.17
CA ARG A 171 4.82 -19.32 8.76
C ARG A 171 4.73 -17.88 9.29
N ALA A 172 3.55 -17.44 9.66
CA ALA A 172 3.32 -16.12 10.25
C ALA A 172 4.04 -15.91 11.59
N ARG A 173 4.46 -16.98 12.27
CA ARG A 173 5.20 -16.93 13.55
C ARG A 173 6.57 -16.27 13.45
N GLN A 174 7.14 -16.18 12.23
CA GLN A 174 8.52 -15.74 12.00
C GLN A 174 8.69 -14.23 11.88
N ILE A 175 7.68 -13.43 12.22
CA ILE A 175 7.71 -11.97 11.96
C ILE A 175 8.88 -11.26 12.65
N LEU A 176 9.22 -11.59 13.90
CA LEU A 176 10.32 -10.94 14.58
C LEU A 176 11.69 -11.28 13.95
N ASP A 177 11.88 -12.52 13.52
CA ASP A 177 13.10 -12.93 12.79
C ASP A 177 13.18 -12.20 11.44
N GLN A 178 12.05 -11.99 10.77
CA GLN A 178 11.98 -11.25 9.51
C GLN A 178 12.28 -9.76 9.72
N LEU A 179 11.81 -9.14 10.80
CA LEU A 179 12.15 -7.76 11.13
C LEU A 179 13.64 -7.61 11.46
N ALA A 180 14.22 -8.56 12.20
CA ALA A 180 15.65 -8.61 12.45
C ALA A 180 16.45 -8.73 11.15
N TRP A 181 15.97 -9.55 10.20
CA TRP A 181 16.58 -9.65 8.89
C TRP A 181 16.56 -8.31 8.14
N PHE A 182 15.46 -7.54 8.16
CA PHE A 182 15.41 -6.19 7.57
C PHE A 182 16.43 -5.27 8.24
N GLN A 183 16.58 -5.32 9.56
CA GLN A 183 17.54 -4.53 10.31
C GLN A 183 18.98 -4.87 9.92
N ASP A 184 19.33 -6.15 9.85
CA ASP A 184 20.66 -6.62 9.47
C ASP A 184 21.05 -6.21 8.05
N HIS A 185 20.07 -6.16 7.14
CA HIS A 185 20.28 -5.74 5.74
C HIS A 185 20.10 -4.23 5.52
N ARG A 186 19.82 -3.44 6.58
CA ARG A 186 19.55 -1.99 6.50
C ARG A 186 18.46 -1.67 5.48
N LEU A 187 17.38 -2.43 5.51
CA LEU A 187 16.17 -2.26 4.72
C LEU A 187 15.03 -1.85 5.65
N GLN A 188 14.04 -1.15 5.11
CA GLN A 188 12.99 -0.51 5.87
C GLN A 188 11.61 -1.02 5.50
N ILE A 189 10.70 -0.99 6.46
CA ILE A 189 9.29 -1.28 6.26
C ILE A 189 8.38 -0.23 6.89
N HIS A 190 7.20 -0.08 6.33
CA HIS A 190 6.02 0.49 6.97
C HIS A 190 5.13 -0.65 7.47
N ALA A 191 4.83 -0.68 8.77
CA ALA A 191 4.03 -1.73 9.38
C ALA A 191 2.53 -1.36 9.40
N GLN A 192 1.67 -2.37 9.29
CA GLN A 192 0.22 -2.24 9.48
C GLN A 192 -0.26 -3.26 10.51
N VAL A 193 -1.13 -2.81 11.41
CA VAL A 193 -1.82 -3.63 12.41
C VAL A 193 -3.32 -3.48 12.22
N VAL A 194 -3.97 -4.48 11.64
CA VAL A 194 -5.43 -4.57 11.62
C VAL A 194 -5.88 -5.12 12.97
N VAL A 195 -6.59 -4.30 13.75
CA VAL A 195 -7.05 -4.67 15.08
C VAL A 195 -8.38 -5.41 14.99
N CYS A 196 -8.38 -6.66 15.43
CA CYS A 196 -9.54 -7.54 15.54
C CYS A 196 -9.90 -7.66 17.04
N PRO A 197 -11.00 -7.04 17.52
CA PRO A 197 -11.37 -7.07 18.92
C PRO A 197 -11.46 -8.50 19.49
N GLY A 198 -10.88 -8.71 20.67
CA GLY A 198 -10.81 -10.00 21.35
C GLY A 198 -9.76 -10.96 20.78
N ILE A 199 -8.93 -10.56 19.81
CA ILE A 199 -7.89 -11.39 19.24
C ILE A 199 -6.50 -10.76 19.39
N ASN A 200 -6.29 -9.55 18.88
CA ASN A 200 -5.00 -8.85 18.93
C ASN A 200 -5.09 -7.42 19.49
N ASP A 201 -6.19 -7.08 20.15
CA ASP A 201 -6.38 -5.82 20.88
C ASP A 201 -5.78 -5.86 22.29
N GLY A 202 -5.94 -4.78 23.06
CA GLY A 202 -5.50 -4.67 24.47
C GLY A 202 -4.00 -4.98 24.64
N PRO A 203 -3.62 -5.91 25.55
CA PRO A 203 -2.22 -6.23 25.80
C PRO A 203 -1.44 -6.67 24.55
N HIS A 204 -2.05 -7.40 23.64
CA HIS A 204 -1.44 -7.85 22.38
C HIS A 204 -1.09 -6.67 21.47
N LEU A 205 -1.97 -5.67 21.38
CA LEU A 205 -1.69 -4.46 20.60
C LEU A 205 -0.54 -3.67 21.22
N THR A 206 -0.54 -3.51 22.56
CA THR A 206 0.57 -2.84 23.27
C THR A 206 1.90 -3.55 23.00
N GLN A 207 1.93 -4.89 23.14
CA GLN A 207 3.13 -5.67 22.88
C GLN A 207 3.61 -5.51 21.44
N THR A 208 2.69 -5.64 20.49
CA THR A 208 3.01 -5.49 19.06
C THR A 208 3.64 -4.13 18.74
N LEU A 209 3.05 -3.03 19.22
CA LEU A 209 3.56 -1.70 18.93
C LEU A 209 4.91 -1.43 19.60
N ARG A 210 5.13 -1.96 20.82
CA ARG A 210 6.43 -1.87 21.51
C ARG A 210 7.50 -2.69 20.81
N ASP A 211 7.19 -3.91 20.39
CA ASP A 211 8.13 -4.75 19.65
C ASP A 211 8.53 -4.09 18.32
N LEU A 212 7.56 -3.52 17.57
CA LEU A 212 7.84 -2.78 16.34
C LEU A 212 8.73 -1.56 16.61
N ALA A 213 8.50 -0.84 17.72
CA ALA A 213 9.29 0.33 18.11
C ALA A 213 10.75 -0.02 18.43
N MET A 214 11.04 -1.25 18.91
CA MET A 214 12.42 -1.71 19.12
C MET A 214 13.24 -1.78 17.81
N PHE A 215 12.58 -1.94 16.66
CA PHE A 215 13.20 -1.91 15.34
C PHE A 215 13.26 -0.50 14.72
N HIS A 216 12.77 0.51 15.44
CA HIS A 216 12.94 1.92 15.07
C HIS A 216 14.21 2.49 15.71
N THR A 217 15.36 1.93 15.33
CA THR A 217 16.66 2.27 15.92
C THR A 217 17.76 2.37 14.87
N GLY A 218 18.81 3.12 15.18
CA GLY A 218 19.96 3.33 14.28
C GLY A 218 19.67 4.34 13.16
N ASP A 219 20.65 4.53 12.27
CA ASP A 219 20.57 5.51 11.16
C ASP A 219 19.55 5.09 10.08
N VAL A 220 19.32 3.79 9.94
CA VAL A 220 18.36 3.20 9.00
C VAL A 220 17.48 2.24 9.80
N PRO A 221 16.41 2.74 10.42
CA PRO A 221 15.52 1.90 11.22
C PRO A 221 14.78 0.89 10.33
N ALA A 222 14.68 -0.37 10.78
CA ALA A 222 13.99 -1.40 10.00
C ALA A 222 12.46 -1.15 9.94
N VAL A 223 11.87 -0.63 11.00
CA VAL A 223 10.46 -0.21 11.02
C VAL A 223 10.39 1.31 11.10
N ILE A 224 9.94 1.95 10.02
CA ILE A 224 9.83 3.42 9.96
C ILE A 224 8.61 3.90 10.72
N SER A 225 7.49 3.21 10.57
CA SER A 225 6.19 3.63 11.11
C SER A 225 5.23 2.45 11.21
N ALA A 226 4.20 2.59 12.04
CA ALA A 226 3.11 1.63 12.16
C ALA A 226 1.74 2.30 12.02
N ALA A 227 0.88 1.76 11.16
CA ALA A 227 -0.54 2.12 11.11
C ALA A 227 -1.37 1.14 11.93
N VAL A 228 -2.25 1.64 12.77
CA VAL A 228 -3.24 0.89 13.52
C VAL A 228 -4.59 1.13 12.87
N VAL A 229 -5.18 0.11 12.24
CA VAL A 229 -6.44 0.23 11.51
C VAL A 229 -7.50 -0.68 12.12
N PRO A 230 -8.78 -0.29 12.16
CA PRO A 230 -9.84 -1.17 12.63
C PRO A 230 -10.12 -2.27 11.63
N VAL A 231 -10.57 -3.44 12.11
CA VAL A 231 -11.06 -4.49 11.21
C VAL A 231 -12.30 -4.01 10.47
N GLY A 232 -12.26 -4.09 9.13
CA GLY A 232 -13.41 -3.83 8.26
C GLY A 232 -14.20 -5.12 8.04
N LEU A 233 -15.50 -5.08 8.29
CA LEU A 233 -16.40 -6.21 8.12
C LEU A 233 -17.52 -5.87 7.15
N THR A 234 -17.69 -6.69 6.09
CA THR A 234 -18.77 -6.52 5.13
C THR A 234 -19.89 -7.55 5.37
N ARG A 235 -21.06 -7.30 4.77
CA ARG A 235 -22.19 -8.25 4.81
C ARG A 235 -21.94 -9.54 4.01
N PHE A 236 -20.84 -9.61 3.25
CA PHE A 236 -20.49 -10.77 2.41
C PHE A 236 -19.48 -11.71 3.07
N ARG A 237 -19.05 -11.39 4.30
CA ARG A 237 -18.18 -12.26 5.07
C ARG A 237 -18.87 -13.60 5.39
N PRO A 238 -18.11 -14.70 5.63
CA PRO A 238 -18.68 -15.95 6.10
C PRO A 238 -19.48 -15.73 7.40
N ALA A 239 -20.63 -16.40 7.52
CA ALA A 239 -21.52 -16.24 8.67
C ALA A 239 -20.94 -16.83 9.98
N ASP A 240 -19.98 -17.72 9.85
CA ASP A 240 -19.32 -18.46 10.94
C ASP A 240 -17.92 -17.94 11.30
N ASP A 241 -17.56 -16.73 10.82
CA ASP A 241 -16.29 -16.14 11.22
C ASP A 241 -16.33 -15.67 12.69
N GLU A 242 -15.15 -15.66 13.33
CA GLU A 242 -14.99 -15.32 14.75
C GLU A 242 -14.89 -13.80 15.00
N LEU A 243 -14.92 -12.97 13.95
CA LEU A 243 -14.69 -11.54 14.07
C LEU A 243 -15.92 -10.81 14.55
N ILE A 244 -15.71 -9.88 15.46
CA ILE A 244 -16.75 -8.96 15.93
C ILE A 244 -16.45 -7.53 15.45
N PRO A 245 -17.48 -6.74 15.14
CA PRO A 245 -17.28 -5.37 14.69
C PRO A 245 -16.68 -4.50 15.82
N VAL A 246 -15.95 -3.47 15.41
CA VAL A 246 -15.46 -2.45 16.34
C VAL A 246 -16.66 -1.59 16.78
N THR A 247 -16.90 -1.56 18.09
CA THR A 247 -17.92 -0.66 18.69
C THR A 247 -17.32 0.70 19.01
N THR A 248 -18.18 1.70 19.28
CA THR A 248 -17.74 3.03 19.74
C THR A 248 -16.89 2.96 21.02
N GLU A 249 -17.28 2.12 21.97
CA GLU A 249 -16.57 1.91 23.23
C GLU A 249 -15.18 1.31 22.95
N LYS A 250 -15.11 0.26 22.11
CA LYS A 250 -13.84 -0.37 21.73
C LYS A 250 -12.94 0.60 20.97
N ALA A 251 -13.50 1.42 20.10
CA ALA A 251 -12.72 2.44 19.39
C ALA A 251 -12.09 3.44 20.37
N ASN A 252 -12.86 3.91 21.36
CA ASN A 252 -12.35 4.81 22.38
C ASN A 252 -11.25 4.17 23.25
N GLU A 253 -11.40 2.89 23.64
CA GLU A 253 -10.36 2.14 24.35
C GLU A 253 -9.05 2.08 23.54
N VAL A 254 -9.14 1.78 22.23
CA VAL A 254 -7.96 1.71 21.35
C VAL A 254 -7.35 3.09 21.14
N ILE A 255 -8.17 4.15 20.95
CA ILE A 255 -7.68 5.53 20.83
C ILE A 255 -6.88 5.92 22.08
N GLU A 256 -7.44 5.70 23.27
CA GLU A 256 -6.77 6.02 24.53
C GLU A 256 -5.45 5.22 24.67
N GLN A 257 -5.49 3.92 24.42
CA GLN A 257 -4.34 3.02 24.51
C GLN A 257 -3.19 3.46 23.59
N VAL A 258 -3.50 3.70 22.29
CA VAL A 258 -2.49 4.06 21.31
C VAL A 258 -1.97 5.48 21.55
N THR A 259 -2.82 6.42 21.95
CA THR A 259 -2.40 7.79 22.28
C THR A 259 -1.43 7.81 23.46
N ALA A 260 -1.65 6.95 24.48
CA ALA A 260 -0.69 6.80 25.58
C ALA A 260 0.67 6.25 25.11
N LEU A 261 0.68 5.29 24.18
CA LEU A 261 1.92 4.78 23.57
C LEU A 261 2.61 5.82 22.68
N GLN A 262 1.87 6.59 21.90
CA GLN A 262 2.41 7.68 21.10
C GLN A 262 3.18 8.71 21.94
N SER A 263 2.67 9.03 23.12
CA SER A 263 3.35 9.94 24.05
C SER A 263 4.70 9.37 24.53
N ALA A 264 4.76 8.05 24.76
CA ALA A 264 6.01 7.38 25.10
C ALA A 264 6.97 7.35 23.90
N PHE A 265 6.49 6.98 22.72
CA PHE A 265 7.30 6.95 21.49
C PHE A 265 7.85 8.33 21.13
N GLN A 266 7.05 9.38 21.28
CA GLN A 266 7.53 10.74 21.06
C GLN A 266 8.68 11.11 21.99
N ALA A 267 8.63 10.67 23.24
CA ALA A 267 9.70 10.91 24.23
C ALA A 267 10.96 10.06 23.95
N GLU A 268 10.79 8.81 23.50
CA GLU A 268 11.87 7.83 23.33
C GLU A 268 12.49 7.88 21.93
N LEU A 269 11.66 8.07 20.91
CA LEU A 269 12.05 7.96 19.49
C LEU A 269 12.04 9.31 18.76
N GLY A 270 11.40 10.33 19.33
CA GLY A 270 11.26 11.65 18.67
C GLY A 270 10.19 11.70 17.55
N THR A 271 9.36 10.68 17.43
CA THR A 271 8.27 10.57 16.46
C THR A 271 7.03 9.93 17.10
N THR A 272 5.87 10.21 16.54
CA THR A 272 4.61 9.53 16.90
C THR A 272 4.68 8.01 16.65
N PHE A 273 5.44 7.58 15.65
CA PHE A 273 5.75 6.20 15.26
C PHE A 273 4.53 5.33 14.89
N ALA A 274 3.52 5.24 15.77
CA ALA A 274 2.30 4.45 15.56
C ALA A 274 1.08 5.38 15.43
N TRP A 275 0.42 5.36 14.28
CA TRP A 275 -0.73 6.21 14.00
C TRP A 275 -2.02 5.43 13.89
N LEU A 276 -3.08 5.98 14.48
CA LEU A 276 -4.45 5.52 14.30
C LEU A 276 -5.01 5.99 12.96
N ALA A 277 -5.65 5.08 12.20
CA ALA A 277 -6.43 5.48 11.04
C ALA A 277 -7.60 6.40 11.43
N ASP A 278 -7.98 7.30 10.54
CA ASP A 278 -9.08 8.25 10.76
C ASP A 278 -10.39 7.55 11.16
N GLU A 279 -10.60 6.33 10.68
CA GLU A 279 -11.78 5.52 10.97
C GLU A 279 -11.98 5.24 12.46
N TRP A 280 -10.90 5.13 13.26
CA TRP A 280 -11.02 5.00 14.72
C TRP A 280 -11.75 6.18 15.35
N PHE A 281 -11.38 7.40 14.92
CA PHE A 281 -12.00 8.63 15.43
C PHE A 281 -13.44 8.76 14.96
N LEU A 282 -13.76 8.34 13.74
CA LEU A 282 -15.13 8.30 13.22
C LEU A 282 -16.02 7.33 14.01
N ILE A 283 -15.55 6.09 14.25
CA ILE A 283 -16.27 5.07 15.05
C ILE A 283 -16.40 5.53 16.51
N GLY A 284 -15.32 6.06 17.09
CA GLY A 284 -15.24 6.56 18.46
C GLY A 284 -16.00 7.88 18.69
N ARG A 285 -16.49 8.52 17.61
CA ARG A 285 -17.11 9.86 17.62
C ARG A 285 -16.21 10.92 18.27
N GLN A 286 -14.91 10.79 18.03
CA GLN A 286 -13.89 11.71 18.51
C GLN A 286 -13.49 12.68 17.40
N PRO A 287 -13.04 13.91 17.73
CA PRO A 287 -12.47 14.80 16.74
C PRO A 287 -11.16 14.22 16.18
N LEU A 288 -10.93 14.45 14.89
CA LEU A 288 -9.65 14.09 14.27
C LEU A 288 -8.51 14.89 14.90
N PRO A 289 -7.33 14.28 15.10
CA PRO A 289 -6.14 15.00 15.56
C PRO A 289 -5.80 16.23 14.71
N PRO A 290 -5.07 17.23 15.25
CA PRO A 290 -4.61 18.36 14.47
C PRO A 290 -3.57 17.94 13.43
N GLU A 291 -3.34 18.76 12.41
CA GLU A 291 -2.40 18.49 11.32
C GLU A 291 -0.99 18.12 11.83
N SER A 292 -0.51 18.84 12.84
CA SER A 292 0.82 18.59 13.44
C SER A 292 1.01 17.20 14.02
N HIS A 293 -0.08 16.47 14.30
CA HIS A 293 -0.03 15.09 14.78
C HIS A 293 0.48 14.10 13.72
N TYR A 294 0.21 14.39 12.44
CA TYR A 294 0.45 13.45 11.35
C TYR A 294 1.85 13.54 10.74
N GLU A 295 2.70 14.46 11.24
CA GLU A 295 4.06 14.70 10.73
C GLU A 295 4.06 14.85 9.19
N SER A 296 4.77 13.97 8.46
CA SER A 296 4.79 13.95 6.99
C SER A 296 3.70 13.06 6.37
N TYR A 297 2.70 12.62 7.13
CA TYR A 297 1.67 11.66 6.72
C TYR A 297 2.21 10.31 6.23
N PRO A 298 3.11 9.64 6.98
CA PRO A 298 3.83 8.45 6.50
C PRO A 298 2.93 7.25 6.22
N GLN A 299 1.69 7.28 6.72
CA GLN A 299 0.73 6.18 6.63
C GLN A 299 -0.58 6.58 5.93
N ILE A 300 -0.53 7.59 5.04
CA ILE A 300 -1.74 8.13 4.38
C ILE A 300 -2.50 7.06 3.58
N GLY A 301 -1.80 6.08 2.99
CA GLY A 301 -2.39 4.95 2.28
C GLY A 301 -3.24 4.02 3.17
N ASN A 302 -3.07 4.09 4.50
CA ASN A 302 -3.89 3.39 5.50
C ASN A 302 -5.06 4.25 6.04
N GLY A 303 -5.35 5.38 5.42
CA GLY A 303 -6.36 6.30 5.92
C GLY A 303 -5.94 7.03 7.20
N VAL A 304 -4.65 7.19 7.44
CA VAL A 304 -4.10 7.96 8.56
C VAL A 304 -3.96 9.41 8.13
N GLY A 305 -4.81 10.28 8.63
CA GLY A 305 -4.80 11.72 8.34
C GLY A 305 -5.36 12.10 6.97
N SER A 306 -5.90 11.14 6.20
CA SER A 306 -6.43 11.41 4.86
C SER A 306 -7.61 12.38 4.90
N ILE A 307 -8.50 12.27 5.88
CA ILE A 307 -9.61 13.23 6.06
C ILE A 307 -9.05 14.58 6.50
N ARG A 308 -8.06 14.62 7.39
CA ARG A 308 -7.44 15.87 7.82
C ARG A 308 -6.80 16.62 6.66
N LEU A 309 -6.05 15.91 5.81
CA LEU A 309 -5.43 16.49 4.62
C LEU A 309 -6.49 17.03 3.65
N PHE A 310 -7.52 16.23 3.38
CA PHE A 310 -8.64 16.64 2.52
C PHE A 310 -9.35 17.91 3.05
N LEU A 311 -9.63 17.99 4.36
CA LEU A 311 -10.25 19.17 4.97
C LEU A 311 -9.37 20.40 4.81
N LYS A 312 -8.05 20.28 5.02
CA LYS A 312 -7.09 21.36 4.82
C LYS A 312 -7.08 21.88 3.37
N GLU A 313 -7.04 20.95 2.40
CA GLU A 313 -7.06 21.30 0.97
C GLU A 313 -8.39 21.95 0.58
N PHE A 314 -9.50 21.43 1.12
CA PHE A 314 -10.83 22.01 0.91
C PHE A 314 -10.91 23.44 1.48
N ASP A 315 -10.46 23.67 2.70
CA ASP A 315 -10.51 25.00 3.34
C ASP A 315 -9.70 26.01 2.52
N ALA A 316 -8.50 25.65 2.07
CA ALA A 316 -7.67 26.50 1.21
C ALA A 316 -8.38 26.82 -0.13
N LEU A 317 -9.03 25.83 -0.75
CA LEU A 317 -9.78 26.00 -2.00
C LEU A 317 -11.05 26.85 -1.76
N ALA A 318 -11.71 26.66 -0.62
CA ALA A 318 -12.98 27.33 -0.28
C ALA A 318 -12.83 28.87 -0.17
N GLU A 319 -11.63 29.37 0.12
CA GLU A 319 -11.33 30.82 0.10
C GLU A 319 -11.39 31.43 -1.32
N THR A 320 -11.20 30.60 -2.34
CA THR A 320 -11.20 31.01 -3.75
C THR A 320 -12.53 30.81 -4.46
N LEU A 321 -13.50 30.17 -3.79
CA LEU A 321 -14.81 29.88 -4.38
C LEU A 321 -15.61 31.16 -4.62
N PRO A 322 -16.37 31.23 -5.74
CA PRO A 322 -17.19 32.40 -6.04
C PRO A 322 -18.39 32.51 -5.07
N ALA A 323 -18.88 33.72 -4.85
CA ALA A 323 -20.09 33.95 -4.05
C ALA A 323 -21.36 33.41 -4.72
N ALA A 324 -21.37 33.30 -6.05
CA ALA A 324 -22.51 32.78 -6.84
C ALA A 324 -22.00 32.04 -8.07
N VAL A 325 -22.79 31.07 -8.55
CA VAL A 325 -22.55 30.41 -9.84
C VAL A 325 -23.39 31.04 -10.96
N PRO A 326 -22.91 31.09 -12.21
CA PRO A 326 -23.59 31.76 -13.33
C PRO A 326 -24.99 31.18 -13.67
N SER A 327 -25.23 29.94 -13.33
CA SER A 327 -26.51 29.27 -13.49
C SER A 327 -26.72 28.24 -12.35
N PRO A 328 -27.95 28.00 -11.92
CA PRO A 328 -28.23 27.02 -10.85
C PRO A 328 -27.62 25.65 -11.17
N ARG A 329 -26.93 25.07 -10.17
CA ARG A 329 -26.31 23.74 -10.24
C ARG A 329 -26.69 22.92 -9.02
N VAL A 330 -26.95 21.65 -9.26
CA VAL A 330 -27.22 20.67 -8.23
C VAL A 330 -26.21 19.54 -8.35
N PHE A 331 -25.54 19.21 -7.25
CA PHE A 331 -24.66 18.05 -7.15
C PHE A 331 -25.20 17.08 -6.10
N THR A 332 -24.98 15.81 -6.32
CA THR A 332 -25.25 14.78 -5.33
C THR A 332 -23.94 14.08 -5.00
N TRP A 333 -23.49 14.18 -3.75
CA TRP A 333 -22.33 13.45 -3.27
C TRP A 333 -22.79 12.10 -2.70
N VAL A 334 -22.22 11.02 -3.23
CA VAL A 334 -22.40 9.67 -2.69
C VAL A 334 -21.23 9.36 -1.79
N VAL A 335 -21.47 9.27 -0.50
CA VAL A 335 -20.45 9.01 0.53
C VAL A 335 -20.81 7.77 1.34
N GLY A 336 -19.80 7.14 1.95
CA GLY A 336 -20.02 6.09 2.94
C GLY A 336 -20.58 6.68 4.25
N ASN A 337 -21.41 5.93 4.96
CA ASN A 337 -22.01 6.37 6.23
C ASN A 337 -20.99 6.83 7.27
N ALA A 338 -19.80 6.22 7.27
CA ALA A 338 -18.75 6.55 8.23
C ALA A 338 -18.25 7.99 8.12
N VAL A 339 -18.21 8.56 6.90
CA VAL A 339 -17.66 9.90 6.65
C VAL A 339 -18.73 11.01 6.56
N GLU A 340 -20.00 10.66 6.65
CA GLU A 340 -21.11 11.63 6.52
C GLU A 340 -20.96 12.83 7.45
N HIS A 341 -20.64 12.60 8.73
CA HIS A 341 -20.45 13.67 9.70
C HIS A 341 -19.25 14.56 9.40
N ALA A 342 -18.17 14.00 8.85
CA ALA A 342 -16.99 14.77 8.47
C ALA A 342 -17.24 15.66 7.24
N PHE A 343 -18.15 15.25 6.34
CA PHE A 343 -18.48 15.98 5.12
C PHE A 343 -19.64 16.99 5.30
N ALA A 344 -20.48 16.84 6.32
CA ALA A 344 -21.58 17.76 6.54
C ALA A 344 -21.18 19.26 6.62
N PRO A 345 -20.08 19.67 7.28
CA PRO A 345 -19.63 21.06 7.27
C PRO A 345 -19.23 21.56 5.89
N LEU A 346 -18.67 20.69 5.05
CA LEU A 346 -18.23 21.02 3.68
C LEU A 346 -19.45 21.31 2.81
N VAL A 347 -20.46 20.43 2.88
CA VAL A 347 -21.73 20.62 2.19
C VAL A 347 -22.40 21.92 2.63
N ALA A 348 -22.45 22.20 3.94
CA ALA A 348 -22.98 23.44 4.47
C ALA A 348 -22.24 24.68 3.95
N ARG A 349 -20.91 24.62 3.81
CA ARG A 349 -20.09 25.71 3.25
C ARG A 349 -20.38 25.92 1.76
N LEU A 350 -20.49 24.84 0.98
CA LEU A 350 -20.79 24.90 -0.46
C LEU A 350 -22.20 25.44 -0.73
N ASN A 351 -23.16 25.07 0.09
CA ASN A 351 -24.55 25.58 -0.02
C ASN A 351 -24.72 27.07 0.34
N GLN A 352 -23.66 27.75 0.79
CA GLN A 352 -23.64 29.21 0.93
C GLN A 352 -23.40 29.94 -0.41
N ILE A 353 -22.98 29.23 -1.44
CA ILE A 353 -22.76 29.79 -2.78
C ILE A 353 -24.12 29.92 -3.48
N GLU A 354 -24.48 31.14 -3.87
CA GLU A 354 -25.77 31.40 -4.53
C GLU A 354 -25.90 30.61 -5.83
N GLY A 355 -27.00 29.87 -5.98
CA GLY A 355 -27.27 29.02 -7.12
C GLY A 355 -26.63 27.63 -7.07
N LEU A 356 -25.90 27.27 -6.00
CA LEU A 356 -25.33 25.95 -5.81
C LEU A 356 -26.13 25.17 -4.75
N THR A 357 -26.43 23.90 -5.03
CA THR A 357 -27.01 22.94 -4.07
C THR A 357 -26.20 21.64 -4.12
N VAL A 358 -25.76 21.15 -2.95
CA VAL A 358 -25.02 19.88 -2.79
C VAL A 358 -25.77 18.97 -1.83
#